data_d79751188e3256035c5e209abb47dbe4
#
_entry.id   d79751188e3256035c5e209abb47dbe4
#
_cell.length_a   1.000
_cell.length_b   1.000
_cell.length_c   1.000
_cell.angle_alpha   90.00
_cell.angle_beta   90.00
_cell.angle_gamma   90.00
#
_symmetry.space_group_name_H-M   'P 1'
#
loop_
_entity.id
_entity.type
_entity.pdbx_description
1 polymer ?
#
loop_
_entity_poly.entity_id
_entity_poly.type
_entity_poly.pdbx_seq_one_letter_code
_entity_poly.pdbx_strand_id
1 'polypeptide(L)'
;MSMGKKGLDTAVEASKVLRGDCDYIPTQRDVVTGNVTLGKKPLAVKGKVAIVFDDIVSSGGTMMKAVAYTREQGAKHVCSVVVHPLLTDEVWDKILKAGADEVIGTDTVPNAVSKVSVTPLIVKALKK
;
A
#
# COMPACT_ATOMS: atom_id res chain seq x y z
N MET A 1 4.16 -5.61 -2.17
CA MET A 1 4.29 -5.99 -0.75
C MET A 1 3.05 -5.57 0.00
N SER A 2 2.66 -6.31 1.03
CA SER A 2 1.54 -5.95 1.90
C SER A 2 2.04 -5.57 3.29
N MET A 3 1.18 -4.88 4.04
CA MET A 3 1.41 -4.64 5.46
C MET A 3 0.80 -5.76 6.28
N GLY A 4 1.65 -6.47 7.03
CA GLY A 4 1.28 -7.67 7.78
C GLY A 4 0.94 -8.87 6.92
N LYS A 5 0.82 -10.02 7.57
CA LYS A 5 0.49 -11.29 6.89
C LYS A 5 -0.93 -11.30 6.28
N LYS A 6 -1.87 -10.56 6.85
CA LYS A 6 -3.26 -10.53 6.37
C LYS A 6 -3.42 -10.01 4.93
N GLY A 7 -2.55 -9.09 4.52
CA GLY A 7 -2.54 -8.57 3.15
C GLY A 7 -1.70 -9.38 2.16
N LEU A 8 -1.07 -10.49 2.61
CA LEU A 8 -0.16 -11.26 1.77
C LEU A 8 -0.85 -11.87 0.56
N ASP A 9 -2.09 -12.34 0.72
CA ASP A 9 -2.85 -12.92 -0.40
C ASP A 9 -3.04 -11.90 -1.54
N THR A 10 -3.37 -10.65 -1.21
CA THR A 10 -3.47 -9.55 -2.18
C THR A 10 -2.12 -9.30 -2.87
N ALA A 11 -1.01 -9.31 -2.12
CA ALA A 11 0.32 -9.14 -2.69
C ALA A 11 0.70 -10.31 -3.61
N VAL A 12 0.33 -11.54 -3.27
CA VAL A 12 0.54 -12.73 -4.10
C VAL A 12 -0.23 -12.61 -5.41
N GLU A 13 -1.53 -12.28 -5.36
CA GLU A 13 -2.33 -12.12 -6.59
C GLU A 13 -1.78 -11.00 -7.47
N ALA A 14 -1.42 -9.85 -6.88
CA ALA A 14 -0.79 -8.76 -7.62
C ALA A 14 0.54 -9.18 -8.25
N SER A 15 1.37 -9.97 -7.54
CA SER A 15 2.66 -10.42 -8.06
C SER A 15 2.52 -11.34 -9.28
N LYS A 16 1.49 -12.18 -9.32
CA LYS A 16 1.20 -13.02 -10.49
C LYS A 16 0.90 -12.18 -11.73
N VAL A 17 0.07 -11.14 -11.57
CA VAL A 17 -0.31 -10.25 -12.68
C VAL A 17 0.88 -9.38 -13.13
N LEU A 18 1.63 -8.85 -12.17
CA LEU A 18 2.77 -7.96 -12.42
C LEU A 18 4.07 -8.70 -12.76
N ARG A 19 4.08 -10.04 -12.68
CA ARG A 19 5.26 -10.89 -12.88
C ARG A 19 6.44 -10.47 -11.99
N GLY A 20 6.14 -10.17 -10.73
CA GLY A 20 7.11 -9.71 -9.75
C GLY A 20 7.15 -10.61 -8.51
N ASP A 21 8.09 -10.33 -7.64
CA ASP A 21 8.19 -10.98 -6.34
C ASP A 21 7.11 -10.42 -5.38
N CYS A 22 6.71 -11.21 -4.39
CA CYS A 22 5.86 -10.74 -3.32
C CYS A 22 6.54 -10.93 -1.96
N ASP A 23 6.24 -10.03 -1.05
CA ASP A 23 6.70 -10.07 0.33
C ASP A 23 5.72 -9.28 1.22
N TYR A 24 5.93 -9.32 2.53
CA TYR A 24 5.17 -8.52 3.49
C TYR A 24 6.09 -7.83 4.49
N ILE A 25 5.67 -6.67 4.95
CA ILE A 25 6.33 -5.95 6.05
C ILE A 25 5.64 -6.40 7.35
N PRO A 26 6.35 -7.04 8.29
CA PRO A 26 5.74 -7.46 9.55
C PRO A 26 5.16 -6.26 10.28
N THR A 27 3.94 -6.38 10.78
CA THR A 27 3.27 -5.35 11.59
C THR A 27 2.81 -5.94 12.89
N GLN A 28 2.95 -5.18 13.96
CA GLN A 28 2.39 -5.47 15.28
C GLN A 28 1.53 -4.29 15.71
N ARG A 29 0.27 -4.57 16.01
CA ARG A 29 -0.65 -3.55 16.54
C ARG A 29 -0.73 -3.70 18.05
N ASP A 30 -0.49 -2.61 18.74
CA ASP A 30 -0.77 -2.50 20.17
C ASP A 30 -2.29 -2.46 20.38
N VAL A 31 -2.83 -3.41 21.14
CA VAL A 31 -4.28 -3.54 21.37
C VAL A 31 -4.85 -2.41 22.24
N VAL A 32 -4.02 -1.76 23.04
CA VAL A 32 -4.45 -0.68 23.95
C VAL A 32 -4.42 0.67 23.25
N THR A 33 -3.31 0.98 22.59
CA THR A 33 -3.10 2.28 21.94
C THR A 33 -3.53 2.31 20.48
N GLY A 34 -3.74 1.15 19.85
CA GLY A 34 -4.00 1.03 18.42
C GLY A 34 -2.78 1.33 17.53
N ASN A 35 -1.65 1.68 18.11
CA ASN A 35 -0.44 2.00 17.36
C ASN A 35 0.10 0.79 16.62
N VAL A 36 0.53 1.02 15.36
CA VAL A 36 1.19 0.00 14.55
C VAL A 36 2.69 0.24 14.55
N THR A 37 3.44 -0.79 14.94
CA THR A 37 4.89 -0.86 14.79
C THR A 37 5.25 -1.79 13.65
N LEU A 38 6.31 -1.47 12.92
CA LEU A 38 6.86 -2.35 11.88
C LEU A 38 7.94 -3.24 12.47
N GLY A 39 7.84 -4.54 12.17
CA GLY A 39 8.92 -5.47 12.45
C GLY A 39 10.08 -5.26 11.47
N LYS A 40 11.30 -5.44 11.95
CA LYS A 40 12.50 -5.37 11.13
C LYS A 40 12.71 -6.72 10.42
N LYS A 41 12.57 -6.73 9.11
CA LYS A 41 12.81 -7.87 8.24
C LYS A 41 13.50 -7.37 6.98
N PRO A 42 14.64 -7.96 6.56
CA PRO A 42 15.24 -7.59 5.27
C PRO A 42 14.23 -7.75 4.13
N LEU A 43 14.12 -6.74 3.29
CA LEU A 43 13.28 -6.76 2.09
C LEU A 43 14.18 -6.88 0.86
N ALA A 44 13.82 -7.76 -0.07
CA ALA A 44 14.57 -7.95 -1.33
C ALA A 44 14.20 -6.88 -2.38
N VAL A 45 14.25 -5.60 -2.00
CA VAL A 45 13.79 -4.45 -2.80
C VAL A 45 14.90 -3.57 -3.34
N LYS A 46 16.16 -3.81 -2.96
CA LYS A 46 17.30 -2.97 -3.36
C LYS A 46 17.38 -2.85 -4.88
N GLY A 47 17.34 -1.60 -5.37
CA GLY A 47 17.38 -1.27 -6.80
C GLY A 47 16.09 -1.61 -7.58
N LYS A 48 15.05 -2.12 -6.93
CA LYS A 48 13.78 -2.52 -7.57
C LYS A 48 12.71 -1.45 -7.41
N VAL A 49 11.66 -1.56 -8.23
CA VAL A 49 10.38 -0.90 -8.02
C VAL A 49 9.61 -1.69 -6.97
N ALA A 50 9.21 -1.03 -5.90
CA ALA A 50 8.44 -1.63 -4.82
C ALA A 50 7.01 -1.06 -4.80
N ILE A 51 6.03 -1.94 -4.74
CA ILE A 51 4.62 -1.56 -4.59
C ILE A 51 4.16 -1.98 -3.20
N VAL A 52 3.68 -1.03 -2.41
CA VAL A 52 3.14 -1.24 -1.06
C VAL A 52 1.62 -1.15 -1.14
N PHE A 53 0.94 -2.26 -0.81
CA PHE A 53 -0.53 -2.35 -0.85
C PHE A 53 -1.12 -2.23 0.54
N ASP A 54 -2.23 -1.50 0.64
CA ASP A 54 -3.13 -1.52 1.80
C ASP A 54 -4.59 -1.49 1.34
N ASP A 55 -5.49 -2.02 2.15
CA ASP A 55 -6.92 -1.98 1.88
C ASP A 55 -7.51 -0.60 2.21
N ILE A 56 -7.17 -0.03 3.36
CA ILE A 56 -7.69 1.26 3.82
C ILE A 56 -6.54 2.13 4.33
N VAL A 57 -6.44 3.34 3.81
CA VAL A 57 -5.55 4.37 4.35
C VAL A 57 -6.38 5.59 4.74
N SER A 58 -6.33 5.97 6.02
CA SER A 58 -6.98 7.18 6.55
C SER A 58 -5.97 8.19 7.07
N SER A 59 -5.42 8.00 8.25
CA SER A 59 -4.37 8.87 8.81
C SER A 59 -3.00 8.71 8.15
N GLY A 60 -2.80 7.63 7.40
CA GLY A 60 -1.57 7.34 6.66
C GLY A 60 -0.38 6.88 7.49
N GLY A 61 -0.50 6.84 8.83
CA GLY A 61 0.64 6.56 9.72
C GLY A 61 1.35 5.24 9.42
N THR A 62 0.61 4.18 9.20
CA THR A 62 1.17 2.86 8.85
C THR A 62 1.79 2.87 7.46
N MET A 63 1.11 3.48 6.48
CA MET A 63 1.62 3.59 5.11
C MET A 63 2.91 4.41 5.05
N MET A 64 2.98 5.56 5.75
CA MET A 64 4.20 6.37 5.82
C MET A 64 5.39 5.59 6.37
N LYS A 65 5.19 4.83 7.45
CA LYS A 65 6.24 3.97 8.03
C LYS A 65 6.68 2.88 7.03
N ALA A 66 5.74 2.22 6.36
CA ALA A 66 6.03 1.17 5.38
C ALA A 66 6.81 1.70 4.17
N VAL A 67 6.41 2.86 3.66
CA VAL A 67 7.10 3.57 2.57
C VAL A 67 8.53 3.94 2.96
N ALA A 68 8.71 4.60 4.12
CA ALA A 68 10.02 4.99 4.61
C ALA A 68 10.92 3.76 4.79
N TYR A 69 10.41 2.70 5.41
CA TYR A 69 11.15 1.45 5.59
C TYR A 69 11.55 0.80 4.26
N THR A 70 10.65 0.78 3.29
CA THR A 70 10.93 0.25 1.95
C THR A 70 12.01 1.05 1.23
N ARG A 71 11.98 2.37 1.39
CA ARG A 71 13.00 3.27 0.84
C ARG A 71 14.36 3.05 1.51
N GLU A 72 14.40 2.93 2.83
CA GLU A 72 15.62 2.63 3.60
C GLU A 72 16.26 1.29 3.19
N GLN A 73 15.45 0.31 2.78
CA GLN A 73 15.94 -0.97 2.24
C GLN A 73 16.47 -0.86 0.80
N GLY A 74 16.51 0.34 0.21
CA GLY A 74 17.15 0.63 -1.07
C GLY A 74 16.25 0.45 -2.29
N ALA A 75 14.93 0.50 -2.14
CA ALA A 75 14.02 0.53 -3.30
C ALA A 75 14.30 1.74 -4.17
N LYS A 76 14.39 1.52 -5.49
CA LYS A 76 14.63 2.58 -6.49
C LYS A 76 13.39 3.45 -6.68
N HIS A 77 12.21 2.84 -6.64
CA HIS A 77 10.92 3.50 -6.79
C HIS A 77 9.92 2.86 -5.82
N VAL A 78 9.11 3.66 -5.13
CA VAL A 78 8.10 3.19 -4.18
C VAL A 78 6.74 3.75 -4.58
N CYS A 79 5.82 2.84 -4.94
CA CYS A 79 4.43 3.16 -5.23
C CYS A 79 3.54 2.65 -4.09
N SER A 80 2.72 3.53 -3.51
CA SER A 80 1.67 3.16 -2.57
C SER A 80 0.37 2.92 -3.30
N VAL A 81 -0.26 1.76 -3.09
CA VAL A 81 -1.55 1.40 -3.69
C VAL A 81 -2.57 1.14 -2.61
N VAL A 82 -3.72 1.80 -2.72
CA VAL A 82 -4.78 1.78 -1.70
C VAL A 82 -6.12 1.44 -2.34
N VAL A 83 -6.84 0.48 -1.78
CA VAL A 83 -8.19 0.15 -2.27
C VAL A 83 -9.17 1.24 -1.84
N HIS A 84 -9.22 1.57 -0.54
CA HIS A 84 -10.14 2.58 0.01
C HIS A 84 -9.35 3.79 0.53
N PRO A 85 -9.08 4.80 -0.32
CA PRO A 85 -8.27 5.96 0.08
C PRO A 85 -9.10 6.98 0.87
N LEU A 86 -9.30 6.75 2.16
CA LEU A 86 -9.97 7.68 3.10
C LEU A 86 -9.02 8.80 3.56
N LEU A 87 -8.04 9.14 2.74
CA LEU A 87 -7.01 10.12 3.06
C LEU A 87 -7.38 11.53 2.57
N THR A 88 -6.87 12.54 3.26
CA THR A 88 -6.91 13.94 2.86
C THR A 88 -5.68 14.28 2.01
N ASP A 89 -5.71 15.43 1.32
CA ASP A 89 -4.55 15.92 0.55
C ASP A 89 -3.31 16.08 1.45
N GLU A 90 -3.49 16.48 2.72
CA GLU A 90 -2.41 16.58 3.69
C GLU A 90 -1.77 15.21 3.99
N VAL A 91 -2.58 14.17 4.11
CA VAL A 91 -2.08 12.80 4.33
C VAL A 91 -1.38 12.28 3.08
N TRP A 92 -1.92 12.56 1.90
CA TRP A 92 -1.27 12.26 0.63
C TRP A 92 0.13 12.88 0.55
N ASP A 93 0.26 14.17 0.80
CA ASP A 93 1.54 14.88 0.83
C ASP A 93 2.53 14.27 1.83
N LYS A 94 2.05 13.87 3.02
CA LYS A 94 2.90 13.22 4.03
C LYS A 94 3.41 11.85 3.55
N ILE A 95 2.61 11.08 2.84
CA ILE A 95 3.04 9.78 2.28
C ILE A 95 4.11 10.00 1.21
N LEU A 96 3.96 10.99 0.33
CA LEU A 96 5.00 11.36 -0.65
C LEU A 96 6.28 11.79 0.05
N LYS A 97 6.20 12.67 1.06
CA LYS A 97 7.37 13.12 1.84
C LYS A 97 8.05 11.99 2.62
N ALA A 98 7.32 10.94 2.99
CA ALA A 98 7.88 9.75 3.63
C ALA A 98 8.71 8.88 2.66
N GLY A 99 8.67 9.16 1.35
CA GLY A 99 9.49 8.51 0.33
C GLY A 99 8.72 7.76 -0.76
N ALA A 100 7.38 7.86 -0.82
CA ALA A 100 6.63 7.38 -1.97
C ALA A 100 6.87 8.30 -3.17
N ASP A 101 7.06 7.72 -4.34
CA ASP A 101 7.11 8.45 -5.60
C ASP A 101 5.69 8.66 -6.15
N GLU A 102 4.77 7.77 -5.78
CA GLU A 102 3.41 7.76 -6.27
C GLU A 102 2.44 7.15 -5.25
N VAL A 103 1.22 7.70 -5.19
CA VAL A 103 0.09 7.12 -4.45
C VAL A 103 -1.06 6.91 -5.42
N ILE A 104 -1.54 5.68 -5.52
CA ILE A 104 -2.63 5.28 -6.40
C ILE A 104 -3.76 4.70 -5.57
N GLY A 105 -4.96 5.23 -5.74
CA GLY A 105 -6.17 4.73 -5.11
C GLY A 105 -7.23 4.32 -6.12
N THR A 106 -8.24 3.61 -5.66
CA THR A 106 -9.45 3.37 -6.43
C THR A 106 -10.47 4.50 -6.22
N ASP A 107 -11.50 4.53 -7.03
CA ASP A 107 -12.64 5.45 -6.92
C ASP A 107 -13.73 4.98 -5.94
N THR A 108 -13.46 3.98 -5.10
CA THR A 108 -14.36 3.59 -4.01
C THR A 108 -14.59 4.72 -3.02
N VAL A 109 -13.60 5.60 -2.85
CA VAL A 109 -13.69 6.88 -2.16
C VAL A 109 -13.01 7.92 -3.06
N PRO A 110 -13.80 8.71 -3.81
CA PRO A 110 -13.26 9.66 -4.78
C PRO A 110 -12.41 10.75 -4.13
N ASN A 111 -11.17 10.91 -4.60
CA ASN A 111 -10.25 11.97 -4.20
C ASN A 111 -9.10 12.11 -5.23
N ALA A 112 -8.10 12.93 -4.93
CA ALA A 112 -6.99 13.23 -5.85
C ALA A 112 -6.15 12.00 -6.25
N VAL A 113 -6.12 10.93 -5.45
CA VAL A 113 -5.36 9.71 -5.76
C VAL A 113 -6.17 8.64 -6.48
N SER A 114 -7.47 8.86 -6.72
CA SER A 114 -8.39 7.91 -7.39
C SER A 114 -8.08 7.80 -8.87
N LYS A 115 -7.16 6.93 -9.22
CA LYS A 115 -6.71 6.68 -10.61
C LYS A 115 -7.28 5.38 -11.20
N VAL A 116 -7.87 4.53 -10.37
CA VAL A 116 -8.39 3.21 -10.77
C VAL A 116 -9.89 3.12 -10.47
N SER A 117 -10.71 2.87 -11.49
CA SER A 117 -12.15 2.67 -11.29
C SER A 117 -12.48 1.22 -10.98
N VAL A 118 -13.30 1.01 -9.95
CA VAL A 118 -13.87 -0.30 -9.59
C VAL A 118 -15.18 -0.59 -10.34
N THR A 119 -15.77 0.40 -11.00
CA THR A 119 -17.04 0.26 -11.75
C THR A 119 -17.03 -0.91 -12.75
N PRO A 120 -15.97 -1.13 -13.55
CA PRO A 120 -15.97 -2.27 -14.49
C PRO A 120 -16.05 -3.63 -13.81
N LEU A 121 -15.45 -3.77 -12.61
CA LEU A 121 -15.50 -5.00 -11.82
C LEU A 121 -16.91 -5.26 -11.28
N ILE A 122 -17.56 -4.21 -10.77
CA ILE A 122 -18.95 -4.27 -10.27
C ILE A 122 -19.89 -4.65 -11.41
N VAL A 123 -19.79 -3.98 -12.56
CA VAL A 123 -20.63 -4.28 -13.73
C VAL A 123 -20.42 -5.73 -14.20
N LYS A 124 -19.18 -6.21 -14.24
CA LYS A 124 -18.87 -7.60 -14.59
C LYS A 124 -19.50 -8.59 -13.61
N ALA A 125 -19.49 -8.29 -12.32
CA ALA A 125 -20.08 -9.15 -11.29
C ALA A 125 -21.62 -9.19 -11.36
N LEU A 126 -22.27 -8.09 -11.79
CA LEU A 126 -23.73 -7.98 -11.93
C LEU A 126 -24.26 -8.60 -13.24
N LYS A 127 -23.46 -8.64 -14.29
CA LYS A 127 -23.78 -9.29 -15.57
C LYS A 127 -23.53 -10.80 -15.45
N LYS A 128 -24.48 -11.48 -14.84
CA LYS A 128 -24.48 -12.96 -14.77
C LYS A 128 -25.16 -13.55 -15.99
#